data_c29a2fd4770c41f3cf5b82d530acbe8e
#
_entry.id   c29a2fd4770c41f3cf5b82d530acbe8e
#
_cell.length_a   1.000
_cell.length_b   1.000
_cell.length_c   1.000
_cell.angle_alpha   90.00
_cell.angle_beta   90.00
_cell.angle_gamma   90.00
#
_symmetry.space_group_name_H-M   'P 1'
#
loop_
_entity.id
_entity.type
_entity.pdbx_description
1 polymer ?
#
loop_
_entity_poly.entity_id
_entity_poly.type
_entity_poly.pdbx_seq_one_letter_code
_entity_poly.pdbx_strand_id
1 'polypeptide(L)'
;MIDWNYIASVIATVAFDIIYFGAIIGTIVIVILDNRNPVKTMAWILILMFLPVVGLVFYFFFGRSQRREKIIGKKSYDRLLKKPMAEYLAQNCCETPKEYARLIQLFQNTNQAFPFEGNRVDIYTGGYSKLQALLRELQKARLHIHMEYYIFEDDPVGRLVRDVLIEKAREGVEVRVIYDDVGCWHVPHRFFEEMRDAGIEVRSFLKVRFPLFTSKVNYRNHRKIVVIDGRIGFIGGMNLAERYMRGFSWGIWSCLLYTSPSP
;
A
#
# COMPACT_ATOMS: atom_id res chain seq x y z
N MET A 1 -6.52 -67.03 -17.16
CA MET A 1 -7.15 -65.85 -17.79
C MET A 1 -6.62 -64.58 -17.05
N ILE A 2 -5.91 -63.73 -17.72
CA ILE A 2 -5.36 -62.53 -17.09
C ILE A 2 -6.53 -61.58 -16.86
N ASP A 3 -6.74 -61.13 -15.60
CA ASP A 3 -7.80 -60.18 -15.27
C ASP A 3 -7.32 -58.76 -15.63
N TRP A 4 -7.67 -58.33 -16.81
CA TRP A 4 -7.35 -56.98 -17.33
C TRP A 4 -7.90 -55.87 -16.47
N ASN A 5 -9.02 -56.08 -15.78
CA ASN A 5 -9.61 -55.09 -14.88
C ASN A 5 -8.74 -54.88 -13.63
N TYR A 6 -8.17 -55.98 -13.11
CA TYR A 6 -7.24 -55.89 -11.99
C TYR A 6 -5.95 -55.15 -12.36
N ILE A 7 -5.38 -55.49 -13.54
CA ILE A 7 -4.16 -54.82 -14.01
C ILE A 7 -4.44 -53.30 -14.24
N ALA A 8 -5.57 -52.94 -14.87
CA ALA A 8 -5.96 -51.55 -15.09
C ALA A 8 -6.16 -50.79 -13.77
N SER A 9 -6.76 -51.42 -12.76
CA SER A 9 -6.95 -50.78 -11.44
C SER A 9 -5.62 -50.55 -10.72
N VAL A 10 -4.68 -51.49 -10.78
CA VAL A 10 -3.34 -51.35 -10.19
C VAL A 10 -2.58 -50.20 -10.89
N ILE A 11 -2.60 -50.17 -12.23
CA ILE A 11 -1.95 -49.10 -13.00
C ILE A 11 -2.55 -47.70 -12.64
N ALA A 12 -3.88 -47.63 -12.55
CA ALA A 12 -4.57 -46.40 -12.18
C ALA A 12 -4.20 -45.91 -10.76
N THR A 13 -4.12 -46.85 -9.81
CA THR A 13 -3.71 -46.52 -8.42
C THR A 13 -2.27 -46.05 -8.37
N VAL A 14 -1.33 -46.74 -9.02
CA VAL A 14 0.07 -46.33 -9.06
C VAL A 14 0.24 -44.95 -9.74
N ALA A 15 -0.46 -44.72 -10.85
CA ALA A 15 -0.44 -43.42 -11.54
C ALA A 15 -0.99 -42.31 -10.64
N PHE A 16 -2.07 -42.58 -9.92
CA PHE A 16 -2.63 -41.61 -8.96
C PHE A 16 -1.63 -41.26 -7.85
N ASP A 17 -0.98 -42.28 -7.26
CA ASP A 17 0.01 -42.09 -6.21
C ASP A 17 1.22 -41.27 -6.69
N ILE A 18 1.73 -41.55 -7.87
CA ILE A 18 2.84 -40.80 -8.48
C ILE A 18 2.44 -39.30 -8.67
N ILE A 19 1.26 -39.05 -9.21
CA ILE A 19 0.76 -37.66 -9.41
C ILE A 19 0.58 -36.97 -8.04
N TYR A 20 0.01 -37.68 -7.08
CA TYR A 20 -0.26 -37.15 -5.75
C TYR A 20 1.01 -36.76 -5.00
N PHE A 21 1.99 -37.68 -4.90
CA PHE A 21 3.28 -37.41 -4.27
C PHE A 21 4.08 -36.36 -5.05
N GLY A 22 4.02 -36.40 -6.37
CA GLY A 22 4.65 -35.39 -7.23
C GLY A 22 4.10 -33.98 -6.97
N ALA A 23 2.79 -33.85 -6.79
CA ALA A 23 2.13 -32.57 -6.47
C ALA A 23 2.56 -32.06 -5.07
N ILE A 24 2.66 -32.96 -4.08
CA ILE A 24 3.12 -32.56 -2.72
C ILE A 24 4.57 -32.08 -2.77
N ILE A 25 5.48 -32.84 -3.39
CA ILE A 25 6.89 -32.46 -3.50
C ILE A 25 7.03 -31.15 -4.26
N GLY A 26 6.34 -31.01 -5.40
CA GLY A 26 6.34 -29.79 -6.18
C GLY A 26 5.85 -28.58 -5.36
N THR A 27 4.82 -28.77 -4.55
CA THR A 27 4.31 -27.69 -3.68
C THR A 27 5.31 -27.34 -2.57
N ILE A 28 5.96 -28.32 -1.95
CA ILE A 28 7.02 -28.08 -0.95
C ILE A 28 8.17 -27.28 -1.55
N VAL A 29 8.61 -27.63 -2.77
CA VAL A 29 9.65 -26.87 -3.48
C VAL A 29 9.20 -25.43 -3.73
N ILE A 30 7.95 -25.22 -4.18
CA ILE A 30 7.40 -23.89 -4.38
C ILE A 30 7.36 -23.09 -3.05
N VAL A 31 6.95 -23.73 -1.94
CA VAL A 31 6.92 -23.11 -0.61
C VAL A 31 8.31 -22.64 -0.19
N ILE A 32 9.33 -23.48 -0.38
CA ILE A 32 10.72 -23.13 -0.05
C ILE A 32 11.23 -21.97 -0.91
N LEU A 33 10.93 -21.97 -2.20
CA LEU A 33 11.40 -20.95 -3.13
C LEU A 33 10.67 -19.60 -2.98
N ASP A 34 9.40 -19.62 -2.58
CA ASP A 34 8.56 -18.41 -2.51
C ASP A 34 8.60 -17.73 -1.15
N ASN A 35 8.81 -18.48 -0.06
CA ASN A 35 8.77 -17.99 1.31
C ASN A 35 10.19 -17.68 1.84
N ARG A 36 10.43 -16.38 2.13
CA ARG A 36 11.66 -15.94 2.79
C ARG A 36 11.60 -16.02 4.34
N ASN A 37 10.43 -16.27 4.90
CA ASN A 37 10.25 -16.41 6.34
C ASN A 37 10.33 -17.89 6.74
N PRO A 38 11.39 -18.33 7.40
CA PRO A 38 11.61 -19.75 7.72
C PRO A 38 10.49 -20.34 8.58
N VAL A 39 9.93 -19.58 9.51
CA VAL A 39 8.83 -20.04 10.38
C VAL A 39 7.57 -20.36 9.55
N LYS A 40 7.20 -19.46 8.63
CA LYS A 40 6.05 -19.70 7.73
C LYS A 40 6.31 -20.86 6.78
N THR A 41 7.54 -21.00 6.27
CA THR A 41 7.93 -22.10 5.42
C THR A 41 7.78 -23.42 6.13
N MET A 42 8.30 -23.54 7.35
CA MET A 42 8.17 -24.76 8.17
C MET A 42 6.71 -25.08 8.49
N ALA A 43 5.90 -24.09 8.87
CA ALA A 43 4.48 -24.31 9.13
C ALA A 43 3.75 -24.85 7.90
N TRP A 44 3.99 -24.33 6.71
CA TRP A 44 3.40 -24.83 5.47
C TRP A 44 3.88 -26.24 5.10
N ILE A 45 5.17 -26.55 5.28
CA ILE A 45 5.72 -27.88 5.05
C ILE A 45 5.04 -28.90 5.97
N LEU A 46 4.88 -28.59 7.26
CA LEU A 46 4.18 -29.45 8.21
C LEU A 46 2.71 -29.66 7.82
N ILE A 47 1.99 -28.61 7.45
CA ILE A 47 0.60 -28.73 7.00
C ILE A 47 0.49 -29.61 5.76
N LEU A 48 1.38 -29.45 4.78
CA LEU A 48 1.40 -30.24 3.55
C LEU A 48 1.78 -31.70 3.82
N MET A 49 2.60 -31.96 4.83
CA MET A 49 3.02 -33.33 5.21
C MET A 49 1.89 -34.08 5.92
N PHE A 50 1.14 -33.43 6.82
CA PHE A 50 0.07 -34.07 7.59
C PHE A 50 -1.31 -34.03 6.90
N LEU A 51 -1.58 -33.00 6.13
CA LEU A 51 -2.88 -32.72 5.46
C LEU A 51 -2.65 -32.31 3.99
N PRO A 52 -2.11 -33.21 3.13
CA PRO A 52 -1.60 -32.82 1.83
C PRO A 52 -2.66 -32.17 0.91
N VAL A 53 -3.84 -32.74 0.80
CA VAL A 53 -4.92 -32.20 -0.07
C VAL A 53 -5.44 -30.87 0.48
N VAL A 54 -5.78 -30.84 1.77
CA VAL A 54 -6.29 -29.65 2.45
C VAL A 54 -5.21 -28.58 2.48
N GLY A 55 -3.97 -28.95 2.82
CA GLY A 55 -2.82 -28.05 2.83
C GLY A 55 -2.53 -27.43 1.47
N LEU A 56 -2.65 -28.16 0.39
CA LEU A 56 -2.45 -27.65 -0.97
C LEU A 56 -3.50 -26.60 -1.34
N VAL A 57 -4.77 -26.86 -1.02
CA VAL A 57 -5.87 -25.91 -1.23
C VAL A 57 -5.62 -24.63 -0.39
N PHE A 58 -5.33 -24.78 0.90
CA PHE A 58 -5.07 -23.63 1.78
C PHE A 58 -3.81 -22.88 1.37
N TYR A 59 -2.75 -23.57 0.95
CA TYR A 59 -1.53 -22.90 0.46
C TYR A 59 -1.80 -22.07 -0.79
N PHE A 60 -2.61 -22.56 -1.72
CA PHE A 60 -2.97 -21.81 -2.92
C PHE A 60 -3.68 -20.49 -2.60
N PHE A 61 -4.58 -20.47 -1.59
CA PHE A 61 -5.32 -19.28 -1.20
C PHE A 61 -4.56 -18.35 -0.23
N PHE A 62 -3.80 -18.92 0.71
CA PHE A 62 -3.21 -18.17 1.83
C PHE A 62 -1.68 -18.19 1.87
N GLY A 63 -1.04 -19.17 1.22
CA GLY A 63 0.41 -19.38 1.31
C GLY A 63 1.23 -18.56 0.33
N ARG A 64 0.69 -18.24 -0.84
CA ARG A 64 1.44 -17.54 -1.89
C ARG A 64 1.71 -16.09 -1.51
N SER A 65 3.00 -15.74 -1.47
CA SER A 65 3.42 -14.36 -1.27
C SER A 65 3.15 -13.55 -2.55
N GLN A 66 2.14 -12.69 -2.52
CA GLN A 66 1.82 -11.78 -3.63
C GLN A 66 2.81 -10.59 -3.73
N ARG A 67 3.89 -10.57 -2.94
CA ARG A 67 4.92 -9.51 -3.01
C ARG A 67 5.57 -9.36 -4.39
N ARG A 68 5.36 -10.30 -5.31
CA ARG A 68 5.88 -10.26 -6.69
C ARG A 68 4.92 -9.61 -7.69
N GLU A 69 3.67 -9.35 -7.34
CA GLU A 69 2.82 -8.53 -8.20
C GLU A 69 3.39 -7.10 -8.21
N LYS A 70 4.19 -6.80 -9.22
CA LYS A 70 4.65 -5.45 -9.50
C LYS A 70 3.42 -4.63 -9.88
N ILE A 71 2.88 -3.87 -8.95
CA ILE A 71 1.74 -2.95 -9.15
C ILE A 71 2.07 -1.98 -10.29
N ILE A 72 3.35 -1.62 -10.43
CA ILE A 72 3.87 -0.79 -11.53
C ILE A 72 4.87 -1.62 -12.32
N GLY A 73 4.64 -1.79 -13.61
CA GLY A 73 5.59 -2.45 -14.51
C GLY A 73 6.92 -1.68 -14.54
N LYS A 74 8.05 -2.42 -14.66
CA LYS A 74 9.39 -1.83 -14.70
C LYS A 74 9.50 -0.69 -15.72
N LYS A 75 8.88 -0.85 -16.89
CA LYS A 75 8.86 0.16 -17.97
C LYS A 75 8.15 1.46 -17.55
N SER A 76 7.03 1.34 -16.81
CA SER A 76 6.30 2.50 -16.28
C SER A 76 7.07 3.16 -15.13
N TYR A 77 7.68 2.37 -14.25
CA TYR A 77 8.55 2.88 -13.19
C TYR A 77 9.75 3.67 -13.74
N ASP A 78 10.43 3.13 -14.75
CA ASP A 78 11.58 3.80 -15.38
C ASP A 78 11.16 5.11 -16.07
N ARG A 79 9.99 5.13 -16.71
CA ARG A 79 9.46 6.33 -17.37
C ARG A 79 9.01 7.41 -16.38
N LEU A 80 8.28 7.03 -15.32
CA LEU A 80 7.64 7.97 -14.40
C LEU A 80 8.59 8.51 -13.32
N LEU A 81 9.60 7.73 -12.95
CA LEU A 81 10.48 8.08 -11.83
C LEU A 81 11.93 8.26 -12.25
N LYS A 82 12.53 7.29 -12.95
CA LYS A 82 13.98 7.36 -13.25
C LYS A 82 14.34 8.48 -14.23
N LYS A 83 13.58 8.63 -15.32
CA LYS A 83 13.89 9.64 -16.33
C LYS A 83 13.77 11.07 -15.80
N PRO A 84 12.59 11.49 -15.25
CA PRO A 84 12.46 12.85 -14.73
C PRO A 84 13.44 13.15 -13.58
N MET A 85 13.71 12.15 -12.74
CA MET A 85 14.68 12.32 -11.66
C MET A 85 16.11 12.50 -12.17
N ALA A 86 16.52 11.74 -13.18
CA ALA A 86 17.84 11.88 -13.80
C ALA A 86 17.99 13.25 -14.49
N GLU A 87 16.96 13.72 -15.19
CA GLU A 87 16.93 15.03 -15.81
C GLU A 87 17.00 16.15 -14.77
N TYR A 88 16.26 16.05 -13.68
CA TYR A 88 16.29 17.01 -12.58
C TYR A 88 17.67 17.09 -11.93
N LEU A 89 18.29 15.94 -11.63
CA LEU A 89 19.62 15.87 -11.01
C LEU A 89 20.73 16.39 -11.94
N ALA A 90 20.58 16.23 -13.25
CA ALA A 90 21.53 16.78 -14.22
C ALA A 90 21.48 18.33 -14.26
N GLN A 91 20.33 18.91 -13.95
CA GLN A 91 20.11 20.36 -13.94
C GLN A 91 20.36 21.02 -12.58
N ASN A 92 20.25 20.26 -11.50
CA ASN A 92 20.32 20.77 -10.13
C ASN A 92 21.34 19.98 -9.32
N CYS A 93 22.57 20.50 -9.27
CA CYS A 93 23.61 19.97 -8.39
C CYS A 93 23.41 20.52 -6.97
N CYS A 94 22.98 19.65 -6.03
CA CYS A 94 23.01 20.01 -4.63
C CYS A 94 24.41 19.82 -4.05
N GLU A 95 24.97 20.83 -3.43
CA GLU A 95 26.19 20.70 -2.64
C GLU A 95 25.87 19.86 -1.39
N THR A 96 26.34 18.62 -1.38
CA THR A 96 26.13 17.74 -0.24
C THR A 96 27.15 18.03 0.86
N PRO A 97 26.72 18.34 2.10
CA PRO A 97 27.65 18.49 3.21
C PRO A 97 28.50 17.23 3.39
N LYS A 98 29.83 17.41 3.47
CA LYS A 98 30.77 16.27 3.59
C LYS A 98 30.47 15.37 4.79
N GLU A 99 29.95 15.95 5.86
CA GLU A 99 29.53 15.26 7.07
C GLU A 99 28.45 14.17 6.80
N TYR A 100 27.51 14.43 5.90
CA TYR A 100 26.40 13.53 5.58
C TYR A 100 26.63 12.72 4.29
N ALA A 101 27.77 12.82 3.64
CA ALA A 101 28.03 12.20 2.34
C ALA A 101 27.79 10.68 2.34
N ARG A 102 28.23 9.97 3.39
CA ARG A 102 28.01 8.51 3.54
C ARG A 102 26.54 8.16 3.73
N LEU A 103 25.79 8.94 4.50
CA LEU A 103 24.36 8.75 4.74
C LEU A 103 23.57 9.00 3.45
N ILE A 104 23.88 10.07 2.75
CA ILE A 104 23.27 10.41 1.46
C ILE A 104 23.52 9.30 0.44
N GLN A 105 24.77 8.81 0.33
CA GLN A 105 25.12 7.71 -0.56
C GLN A 105 24.36 6.42 -0.21
N LEU A 106 24.18 6.13 1.09
CA LEU A 106 23.36 4.99 1.53
C LEU A 106 21.92 5.12 1.04
N PHE A 107 21.27 6.27 1.25
CA PHE A 107 19.89 6.49 0.82
C PHE A 107 19.74 6.51 -0.71
N GLN A 108 20.72 7.06 -1.43
CA GLN A 108 20.71 7.00 -2.89
C GLN A 108 20.78 5.55 -3.39
N ASN A 109 21.63 4.71 -2.80
CA ASN A 109 21.82 3.34 -3.24
C ASN A 109 20.66 2.40 -2.82
N THR A 110 20.07 2.61 -1.63
CA THR A 110 19.02 1.74 -1.09
C THR A 110 17.64 2.16 -1.54
N ASN A 111 17.33 3.45 -1.48
CA ASN A 111 15.97 3.98 -1.66
C ASN A 111 15.84 4.83 -2.93
N GLN A 112 16.94 5.07 -3.66
CA GLN A 112 16.98 6.03 -4.78
C GLN A 112 16.51 7.43 -4.33
N ALA A 113 16.77 7.79 -3.07
CA ALA A 113 16.46 9.09 -2.52
C ALA A 113 17.64 10.04 -2.74
N PHE A 114 17.35 11.21 -3.31
CA PHE A 114 18.35 12.22 -3.63
C PHE A 114 18.16 13.44 -2.73
N PRO A 115 19.25 14.16 -2.40
CA PRO A 115 19.14 15.39 -1.63
C PRO A 115 18.56 16.52 -2.49
N PHE A 116 17.71 17.34 -1.85
CA PHE A 116 17.15 18.53 -2.44
C PHE A 116 17.37 19.71 -1.49
N GLU A 117 17.73 20.87 -2.04
CA GLU A 117 17.94 22.10 -1.30
C GLU A 117 16.73 23.04 -1.39
N GLY A 118 16.77 24.10 -0.58
CA GLY A 118 15.74 25.14 -0.59
C GLY A 118 14.38 24.71 0.00
N ASN A 119 14.34 23.58 0.74
CA ASN A 119 13.12 23.14 1.39
C ASN A 119 12.96 23.75 2.78
N ARG A 120 11.73 24.14 3.11
CA ARG A 120 11.31 24.43 4.49
C ARG A 120 10.50 23.28 5.05
N VAL A 121 10.80 22.84 6.25
CA VAL A 121 10.09 21.78 6.95
C VAL A 121 9.46 22.33 8.22
N ASP A 122 8.13 22.23 8.30
CA ASP A 122 7.35 22.56 9.49
C ASP A 122 6.85 21.26 10.15
N ILE A 123 7.11 21.09 11.44
CA ILE A 123 6.75 19.87 12.19
C ILE A 123 5.49 20.13 13.01
N TYR A 124 4.45 19.33 12.78
CA TYR A 124 3.18 19.38 13.52
C TYR A 124 3.08 18.18 14.47
N THR A 125 3.07 18.43 15.76
CA THR A 125 2.93 17.38 16.79
C THR A 125 1.48 17.15 17.22
N GLY A 126 0.58 18.09 16.91
CA GLY A 126 -0.84 18.02 17.27
C GLY A 126 -1.75 17.90 16.04
N GLY A 127 -2.86 17.17 16.20
CA GLY A 127 -3.84 16.94 15.15
C GLY A 127 -4.49 18.23 14.65
N TYR A 128 -4.90 19.12 15.55
CA TYR A 128 -5.54 20.39 15.20
C TYR A 128 -4.62 21.31 14.40
N SER A 129 -3.38 21.48 14.85
CA SER A 129 -2.41 22.36 14.17
C SER A 129 -2.11 21.85 12.76
N LYS A 130 -1.96 20.53 12.59
CA LYS A 130 -1.78 19.91 11.27
C LYS A 130 -3.03 20.10 10.39
N LEU A 131 -4.24 19.87 10.94
CA LEU A 131 -5.48 20.05 10.17
C LEU A 131 -5.66 21.48 9.71
N GLN A 132 -5.45 22.46 10.58
CA GLN A 132 -5.53 23.88 10.23
C GLN A 132 -4.54 24.26 9.13
N ALA A 133 -3.30 23.78 9.23
CA ALA A 133 -2.29 24.01 8.20
C ALA A 133 -2.70 23.36 6.86
N LEU A 134 -3.18 22.11 6.91
CA LEU A 134 -3.66 21.40 5.72
C LEU A 134 -4.80 22.15 5.03
N LEU A 135 -5.85 22.54 5.75
CA LEU A 135 -7.00 23.23 5.21
C LEU A 135 -6.59 24.58 4.58
N ARG A 136 -5.74 25.35 5.27
CA ARG A 136 -5.22 26.61 4.75
C ARG A 136 -4.49 26.45 3.42
N GLU A 137 -3.66 25.41 3.30
CA GLU A 137 -2.89 25.18 2.07
C GLU A 137 -3.78 24.57 0.96
N LEU A 138 -4.75 23.71 1.30
CA LEU A 138 -5.75 23.24 0.35
C LEU A 138 -6.56 24.39 -0.27
N GLN A 139 -7.00 25.35 0.55
CA GLN A 139 -7.74 26.55 0.09
C GLN A 139 -6.93 27.41 -0.87
N LYS A 140 -5.59 27.44 -0.75
CA LYS A 140 -4.69 28.21 -1.63
C LYS A 140 -4.35 27.50 -2.94
N ALA A 141 -4.69 26.23 -3.08
CA ALA A 141 -4.39 25.41 -4.27
C ALA A 141 -4.92 26.08 -5.55
N ARG A 142 -4.12 26.07 -6.62
CA ARG A 142 -4.45 26.67 -7.91
C ARG A 142 -4.36 25.71 -9.10
N LEU A 143 -3.49 24.70 -9.02
CA LEU A 143 -3.23 23.77 -10.11
C LEU A 143 -3.76 22.37 -9.81
N HIS A 144 -3.25 21.74 -8.76
CA HIS A 144 -3.66 20.37 -8.42
C HIS A 144 -3.51 20.04 -6.94
N ILE A 145 -4.35 19.11 -6.48
CA ILE A 145 -4.29 18.48 -5.16
C ILE A 145 -4.27 16.97 -5.34
N HIS A 146 -3.20 16.31 -4.90
CA HIS A 146 -3.10 14.85 -4.87
C HIS A 146 -3.08 14.38 -3.41
N MET A 147 -4.01 13.52 -3.04
CA MET A 147 -4.15 13.01 -1.69
C MET A 147 -4.12 11.49 -1.65
N GLU A 148 -3.39 10.94 -0.70
CA GLU A 148 -3.30 9.50 -0.42
C GLU A 148 -3.46 9.28 1.08
N TYR A 149 -4.54 8.58 1.49
CA TYR A 149 -4.83 8.31 2.89
C TYR A 149 -5.23 6.85 3.12
N TYR A 150 -4.79 6.31 4.26
CA TYR A 150 -5.26 5.00 4.70
C TYR A 150 -6.69 5.06 5.22
N ILE A 151 -6.98 6.03 6.10
CA ILE A 151 -8.33 6.28 6.63
C ILE A 151 -8.75 7.70 6.26
N PHE A 152 -9.92 7.81 5.62
CA PHE A 152 -10.62 9.05 5.35
C PHE A 152 -12.08 8.82 5.73
N GLU A 153 -12.49 9.29 6.91
CA GLU A 153 -13.80 8.98 7.49
C GLU A 153 -14.88 10.01 7.16
N ASP A 154 -16.13 9.55 7.17
CA ASP A 154 -17.31 10.40 7.09
C ASP A 154 -17.68 10.93 8.49
N ASP A 155 -16.81 11.74 9.06
CA ASP A 155 -16.95 12.42 10.33
C ASP A 155 -16.74 13.96 10.15
N PRO A 156 -16.89 14.80 11.20
CA PRO A 156 -16.72 16.23 11.06
C PRO A 156 -15.42 16.66 10.40
N VAL A 157 -14.31 15.99 10.71
CA VAL A 157 -13.00 16.31 10.12
C VAL A 157 -12.92 15.87 8.66
N GLY A 158 -13.37 14.66 8.36
CA GLY A 158 -13.37 14.16 6.99
C GLY A 158 -14.29 14.97 6.10
N ARG A 159 -15.50 15.33 6.57
CA ARG A 159 -16.43 16.17 5.82
C ARG A 159 -15.84 17.55 5.54
N LEU A 160 -15.20 18.18 6.52
CA LEU A 160 -14.56 19.48 6.35
C LEU A 160 -13.50 19.45 5.23
N VAL A 161 -12.64 18.41 5.23
CA VAL A 161 -11.63 18.25 4.17
C VAL A 161 -12.31 17.94 2.82
N ARG A 162 -13.29 17.05 2.78
CA ARG A 162 -14.07 16.74 1.57
C ARG A 162 -14.66 17.98 0.95
N ASP A 163 -15.31 18.83 1.76
CA ASP A 163 -16.02 20.01 1.28
C ASP A 163 -15.05 21.04 0.67
N VAL A 164 -13.87 21.22 1.28
CA VAL A 164 -12.80 22.05 0.69
C VAL A 164 -12.30 21.46 -0.64
N LEU A 165 -12.14 20.14 -0.74
CA LEU A 165 -11.73 19.49 -2.00
C LEU A 165 -12.78 19.67 -3.09
N ILE A 166 -14.08 19.56 -2.76
CA ILE A 166 -15.20 19.78 -3.68
C ILE A 166 -15.21 21.25 -4.16
N GLU A 167 -15.03 22.20 -3.24
CA GLU A 167 -14.94 23.61 -3.58
C GLU A 167 -13.79 23.86 -4.58
N LYS A 168 -12.60 23.36 -4.30
CA LYS A 168 -11.42 23.50 -5.17
C LYS A 168 -11.61 22.83 -6.54
N ALA A 169 -12.25 21.68 -6.60
CA ALA A 169 -12.56 21.01 -7.86
C ALA A 169 -13.54 21.86 -8.71
N ARG A 170 -14.54 22.48 -8.09
CA ARG A 170 -15.47 23.40 -8.76
C ARG A 170 -14.79 24.67 -9.25
N GLU A 171 -13.72 25.12 -8.59
CA GLU A 171 -12.86 26.22 -9.05
C GLU A 171 -11.94 25.84 -10.21
N GLY A 172 -11.94 24.57 -10.65
CA GLY A 172 -11.11 24.07 -11.75
C GLY A 172 -9.76 23.51 -11.33
N VAL A 173 -9.50 23.35 -10.02
CA VAL A 173 -8.29 22.67 -9.53
C VAL A 173 -8.41 21.16 -9.79
N GLU A 174 -7.37 20.55 -10.33
CA GLU A 174 -7.32 19.10 -10.53
C GLU A 174 -7.17 18.37 -9.19
N VAL A 175 -8.20 17.66 -8.74
CA VAL A 175 -8.16 16.94 -7.46
C VAL A 175 -8.16 15.43 -7.67
N ARG A 176 -7.17 14.75 -7.10
CA ARG A 176 -7.07 13.28 -7.11
C ARG A 176 -6.95 12.75 -5.70
N VAL A 177 -7.78 11.78 -5.35
CA VAL A 177 -7.81 11.15 -4.03
C VAL A 177 -7.68 9.64 -4.15
N ILE A 178 -6.72 9.07 -3.43
CA ILE A 178 -6.58 7.64 -3.22
C ILE A 178 -6.83 7.33 -1.76
N TYR A 179 -7.77 6.44 -1.48
CA TYR A 179 -8.03 5.92 -0.14
C TYR A 179 -7.87 4.41 -0.10
N ASP A 180 -7.52 3.86 1.06
CA ASP A 180 -7.44 2.40 1.22
C ASP A 180 -8.82 1.81 1.42
N ASP A 181 -9.13 0.75 0.65
CA ASP A 181 -10.46 0.12 0.64
C ASP A 181 -10.83 -0.46 2.01
N VAL A 182 -9.89 -1.09 2.71
CA VAL A 182 -10.13 -1.67 4.05
C VAL A 182 -10.10 -0.60 5.13
N GLY A 183 -9.19 0.37 5.02
CA GLY A 183 -9.11 1.50 5.95
C GLY A 183 -10.37 2.37 5.99
N CYS A 184 -11.13 2.38 4.88
CA CYS A 184 -12.37 3.14 4.73
C CYS A 184 -13.62 2.24 4.62
N TRP A 185 -13.57 1.00 5.11
CA TRP A 185 -14.65 0.00 4.92
C TRP A 185 -15.98 0.41 5.54
N HIS A 186 -15.93 1.19 6.62
CA HIS A 186 -17.12 1.69 7.31
C HIS A 186 -17.65 3.01 6.74
N VAL A 187 -16.92 3.60 5.77
CA VAL A 187 -17.31 4.87 5.16
C VAL A 187 -18.40 4.62 4.13
N PRO A 188 -19.55 5.31 4.21
CA PRO A 188 -20.61 5.17 3.21
C PRO A 188 -20.12 5.51 1.81
N HIS A 189 -20.50 4.72 0.81
CA HIS A 189 -20.13 4.98 -0.59
C HIS A 189 -20.49 6.39 -1.06
N ARG A 190 -21.63 6.91 -0.60
CA ARG A 190 -22.12 8.25 -0.90
C ARG A 190 -21.09 9.33 -0.59
N PHE A 191 -20.30 9.19 0.48
CA PHE A 191 -19.26 10.14 0.85
C PHE A 191 -18.22 10.35 -0.28
N PHE A 192 -17.82 9.28 -0.94
CA PHE A 192 -16.89 9.33 -2.07
C PHE A 192 -17.59 9.61 -3.40
N GLU A 193 -18.88 9.30 -3.53
CA GLU A 193 -19.67 9.64 -4.72
C GLU A 193 -19.88 11.14 -4.85
N GLU A 194 -20.21 11.83 -3.77
CA GLU A 194 -20.33 13.30 -3.74
C GLU A 194 -19.05 14.00 -4.22
N MET A 195 -17.88 13.43 -3.92
CA MET A 195 -16.61 13.94 -4.45
C MET A 195 -16.46 13.68 -5.96
N ARG A 196 -16.85 12.49 -6.43
CA ARG A 196 -16.81 12.16 -7.87
C ARG A 196 -17.75 13.01 -8.69
N ASP A 197 -18.95 13.27 -8.16
CA ASP A 197 -19.96 14.11 -8.81
C ASP A 197 -19.47 15.56 -8.95
N ALA A 198 -18.58 16.01 -8.06
CA ALA A 198 -17.91 17.30 -8.15
C ALA A 198 -16.69 17.30 -9.12
N GLY A 199 -16.41 16.21 -9.82
CA GLY A 199 -15.30 16.09 -10.76
C GLY A 199 -13.97 15.62 -10.15
N ILE A 200 -13.94 15.19 -8.89
CA ILE A 200 -12.73 14.67 -8.24
C ILE A 200 -12.46 13.24 -8.70
N GLU A 201 -11.23 12.94 -9.11
CA GLU A 201 -10.81 11.58 -9.39
C GLU A 201 -10.56 10.81 -8.08
N VAL A 202 -11.54 10.01 -7.66
CA VAL A 202 -11.47 9.24 -6.41
C VAL A 202 -11.31 7.74 -6.70
N ARG A 203 -10.23 7.14 -6.20
CA ARG A 203 -9.91 5.72 -6.40
C ARG A 203 -9.68 5.01 -5.07
N SER A 204 -10.23 3.78 -4.93
CA SER A 204 -9.89 2.91 -3.81
C SER A 204 -8.63 2.10 -4.15
N PHE A 205 -7.69 2.05 -3.20
CA PHE A 205 -6.50 1.22 -3.32
C PHE A 205 -6.81 -0.23 -2.95
N LEU A 206 -6.49 -1.16 -3.85
CA LEU A 206 -6.68 -2.61 -3.71
C LEU A 206 -8.07 -3.01 -3.20
N LYS A 207 -9.10 -2.74 -4.02
CA LYS A 207 -10.49 -3.09 -3.73
C LYS A 207 -10.63 -4.58 -3.38
N VAL A 208 -11.22 -4.85 -2.21
CA VAL A 208 -11.42 -6.20 -1.68
C VAL A 208 -12.87 -6.61 -1.92
N ARG A 209 -13.10 -7.55 -2.86
CA ARG A 209 -14.44 -8.06 -3.15
C ARG A 209 -14.84 -9.23 -2.28
N PHE A 210 -13.88 -10.12 -1.93
CA PHE A 210 -14.09 -11.33 -1.15
C PHE A 210 -13.01 -11.45 -0.07
N PRO A 211 -13.22 -10.87 1.13
CA PRO A 211 -12.18 -10.80 2.17
C PRO A 211 -11.71 -12.18 2.65
N LEU A 212 -12.59 -13.18 2.70
CA LEU A 212 -12.26 -14.53 3.17
C LEU A 212 -11.37 -15.32 2.19
N PHE A 213 -11.36 -14.95 0.90
CA PHE A 213 -10.66 -15.70 -0.16
C PHE A 213 -9.52 -14.92 -0.82
N THR A 214 -9.13 -13.77 -0.28
CA THR A 214 -8.06 -12.97 -0.86
C THR A 214 -6.99 -12.61 0.13
N SER A 215 -5.73 -12.92 -0.22
CA SER A 215 -4.56 -12.45 0.52
C SER A 215 -4.32 -10.94 0.38
N LYS A 216 -5.06 -10.26 -0.50
CA LYS A 216 -4.97 -8.79 -0.72
C LYS A 216 -5.42 -7.98 0.50
N VAL A 217 -6.15 -8.58 1.45
CA VAL A 217 -6.52 -7.93 2.71
C VAL A 217 -5.30 -7.46 3.50
N ASN A 218 -4.18 -8.18 3.43
CA ASN A 218 -2.96 -7.87 4.17
C ASN A 218 -2.06 -6.80 3.48
N TYR A 219 -2.34 -6.48 2.23
CA TYR A 219 -1.58 -5.48 1.47
C TYR A 219 -2.33 -4.15 1.49
N ARG A 220 -2.02 -3.32 2.48
CA ARG A 220 -2.70 -2.04 2.66
C ARG A 220 -1.76 -0.88 2.40
N ASN A 221 -2.33 0.19 1.89
CA ASN A 221 -1.64 1.44 1.70
C ASN A 221 -1.76 2.32 2.94
N HIS A 222 -0.78 2.22 3.82
CA HIS A 222 -0.79 2.95 5.10
C HIS A 222 -0.17 4.37 5.01
N ARG A 223 0.02 4.90 3.81
CA ARG A 223 0.57 6.25 3.60
C ARG A 223 -0.47 7.32 3.88
N LYS A 224 -0.01 8.49 4.32
CA LYS A 224 -0.79 9.71 4.48
C LYS A 224 0.03 10.82 3.84
N ILE A 225 -0.30 11.14 2.61
CA ILE A 225 0.46 12.07 1.77
C ILE A 225 -0.53 13.04 1.12
N VAL A 226 -0.19 14.33 1.13
CA VAL A 226 -0.88 15.34 0.33
C VAL A 226 0.16 16.14 -0.43
N VAL A 227 -0.03 16.33 -1.71
CA VAL A 227 0.79 17.20 -2.56
C VAL A 227 -0.10 18.27 -3.16
N ILE A 228 0.28 19.52 -2.99
CA ILE A 228 -0.47 20.68 -3.45
C ILE A 228 0.42 21.48 -4.41
N ASP A 229 -0.03 21.67 -5.63
CA ASP A 229 0.62 22.45 -6.69
C ASP A 229 2.09 22.05 -6.96
N GLY A 230 2.49 20.81 -6.60
CA GLY A 230 3.87 20.32 -6.69
C GLY A 230 4.88 21.06 -5.79
N ARG A 231 4.41 21.93 -4.89
CA ARG A 231 5.25 22.80 -4.05
C ARG A 231 5.14 22.49 -2.56
N ILE A 232 3.97 22.07 -2.10
CA ILE A 232 3.71 21.79 -0.68
C ILE A 232 3.40 20.32 -0.53
N GLY A 233 4.09 19.65 0.39
CA GLY A 233 3.87 18.24 0.73
C GLY A 233 3.55 18.08 2.20
N PHE A 234 2.45 17.37 2.52
CA PHE A 234 2.20 16.88 3.87
C PHE A 234 2.46 15.38 3.91
N ILE A 235 3.31 14.95 4.83
CA ILE A 235 3.64 13.53 5.05
C ILE A 235 3.55 13.28 6.54
N GLY A 236 2.97 12.14 6.95
CA GLY A 236 2.94 11.80 8.38
C GLY A 236 2.12 10.56 8.71
N GLY A 237 1.93 10.31 10.01
CA GLY A 237 1.20 9.17 10.54
C GLY A 237 -0.29 9.37 10.73
N MET A 238 -0.79 10.62 10.70
CA MET A 238 -2.14 10.98 11.07
C MET A 238 -3.13 10.83 9.91
N ASN A 239 -4.20 10.09 10.10
CA ASN A 239 -5.30 9.95 9.16
C ASN A 239 -6.28 11.14 9.22
N LEU A 240 -7.29 11.13 8.33
CA LEU A 240 -8.39 12.09 8.30
C LEU A 240 -9.60 11.53 9.04
N ALA A 241 -9.62 11.70 10.35
CA ALA A 241 -10.73 11.35 11.21
C ALA A 241 -10.66 12.13 12.54
N GLU A 242 -11.82 12.42 13.13
CA GLU A 242 -11.94 13.24 14.36
C GLU A 242 -11.14 12.66 15.53
N ARG A 243 -11.07 11.33 15.65
CA ARG A 243 -10.30 10.64 16.69
C ARG A 243 -8.81 10.98 16.69
N TYR A 244 -8.24 11.39 15.55
CA TYR A 244 -6.85 11.84 15.47
C TYR A 244 -6.66 13.29 15.93
N MET A 245 -7.75 14.05 16.07
CA MET A 245 -7.73 15.43 16.56
C MET A 245 -7.84 15.47 18.08
N ARG A 246 -8.84 14.77 18.62
CA ARG A 246 -9.18 14.81 20.06
C ARG A 246 -8.45 13.76 20.89
N GLY A 247 -7.87 12.75 20.26
CA GLY A 247 -7.37 11.57 20.93
C GLY A 247 -8.46 10.52 21.16
N PHE A 248 -8.09 9.44 21.86
CA PHE A 248 -9.01 8.37 22.24
C PHE A 248 -9.40 8.54 23.71
N SER A 249 -10.45 7.88 24.16
CA SER A 249 -10.87 7.86 25.57
C SER A 249 -9.76 7.40 26.54
N TRP A 250 -8.75 6.69 26.03
CA TRP A 250 -7.60 6.16 26.76
C TRP A 250 -6.29 6.92 26.54
N GLY A 251 -6.24 8.00 25.72
CA GLY A 251 -5.03 8.78 25.49
C GLY A 251 -5.11 9.79 24.35
N ILE A 252 -4.24 10.81 24.42
CA ILE A 252 -4.09 11.81 23.36
C ILE A 252 -3.16 11.26 22.28
N TRP A 253 -3.55 11.35 21.03
CA TRP A 253 -2.67 11.07 19.90
C TRP A 253 -1.64 12.21 19.77
N SER A 254 -0.41 11.97 20.17
CA SER A 254 0.70 12.80 19.75
C SER A 254 1.22 12.26 18.41
N CYS A 255 1.11 13.08 17.37
CA CYS A 255 1.67 12.74 16.06
C CYS A 255 3.19 12.88 16.15
N LEU A 256 3.87 11.83 16.57
CA LEU A 256 5.26 11.68 16.25
C LEU A 256 5.36 11.41 14.75
N LEU A 257 6.26 12.13 14.08
CA LEU A 257 6.71 11.82 12.73
C LEU A 257 7.49 10.49 12.80
N TYR A 258 6.76 9.40 13.00
CA TYR A 258 7.33 8.07 13.01
C TYR A 258 7.14 7.51 11.61
N THR A 259 8.19 7.54 10.81
CA THR A 259 8.33 6.61 9.71
C THR A 259 8.52 5.23 10.32
N SER A 260 7.44 4.61 10.76
CA SER A 260 7.47 3.19 11.08
C SER A 260 7.76 2.46 9.78
N PRO A 261 8.82 1.65 9.70
CA PRO A 261 8.93 0.71 8.61
C PRO A 261 7.70 -0.18 8.69
N SER A 262 6.93 -0.21 7.60
CA SER A 262 5.86 -1.18 7.46
C SER A 262 6.44 -2.58 7.65
N PRO A 263 5.82 -3.44 8.48
CA PRO A 263 6.28 -4.81 8.66
C PRO A 263 6.26 -5.60 7.36
#